data_f016a1abf9f20919e5bee93d4c575e2f
#
_entry.id   f016a1abf9f20919e5bee93d4c575e2f
#
_cell.length_a   1.000
_cell.length_b   1.000
_cell.length_c   1.000
_cell.angle_alpha   90.00
_cell.angle_beta   90.00
_cell.angle_gamma   90.00
#
_symmetry.space_group_name_H-M   'P 1'
#
loop_
_entity.id
_entity.type
_entity.pdbx_description
1 polymer ?
#
loop_
_entity_poly.entity_id
_entity_poly.type
_entity_poly.pdbx_seq_one_letter_code
_entity_poly.pdbx_strand_id
1 'polypeptide(L)'
;MLDRLWLDIDCEDILVKEGKLFDAIRASISIPSLFRPVKYGRHTLIDGGIVNTMPLSQAVRNGHDIVVAFDVNQIDSEKIAGYVTALDEVHEADSELVSDTFDTLGELVSRKGLPITDRVRMLGDEAQKAYKEMRGIGRKTKELETKAEAENVPMSDNYYSILSRTFSLMNRTISMLSVQLYKPDVLVNMNFDSYGAIPDYAKGEEIADKGRELMSAALDEYESRAAGPASPA
;
A
#
# COMPACT_ATOMS: atom_id res chain seq x y z
N MET A 1 10.47 28.18 -1.00
CA MET A 1 9.17 28.64 -0.51
C MET A 1 8.35 27.41 -0.22
N LEU A 2 8.09 27.09 1.04
CA LEU A 2 7.38 25.85 1.39
C LEU A 2 5.88 26.16 1.42
N ASP A 3 5.25 26.11 0.24
CA ASP A 3 3.81 26.14 0.15
C ASP A 3 3.28 24.75 0.58
N ARG A 4 2.75 24.67 1.79
CA ARG A 4 2.17 23.42 2.30
C ARG A 4 0.67 23.59 2.44
N LEU A 5 -0.02 22.68 1.80
CA LEU A 5 -1.46 22.58 1.84
C LEU A 5 -1.90 21.88 3.13
N TRP A 6 -2.97 22.35 3.74
CA TRP A 6 -3.58 21.74 4.90
C TRP A 6 -5.08 21.65 4.71
N LEU A 7 -5.66 20.62 5.31
CA LEU A 7 -7.11 20.47 5.36
C LEU A 7 -7.64 21.03 6.67
N ASP A 8 -8.59 21.92 6.60
CA ASP A 8 -9.44 22.27 7.72
C ASP A 8 -10.55 21.25 7.90
N ILE A 9 -11.10 21.12 9.11
CA ILE A 9 -12.31 20.31 9.38
C ILE A 9 -13.49 20.77 8.54
N ASP A 10 -13.50 22.04 8.10
CA ASP A 10 -14.48 22.58 7.15
C ASP A 10 -14.23 22.12 5.69
N CYS A 11 -13.30 21.17 5.46
CA CYS A 11 -12.97 20.56 4.16
C CYS A 11 -12.38 21.56 3.14
N GLU A 12 -11.70 22.59 3.59
CA GLU A 12 -11.03 23.56 2.73
C GLU A 12 -9.50 23.35 2.74
N ASP A 13 -8.90 23.45 1.57
CA ASP A 13 -7.44 23.51 1.42
C ASP A 13 -6.91 24.85 1.96
N ILE A 14 -6.07 24.82 2.98
CA ILE A 14 -5.44 26.01 3.52
C ILE A 14 -3.98 26.08 3.09
N LEU A 15 -3.65 27.09 2.29
CA LEU A 15 -2.29 27.40 1.88
C LEU A 15 -1.69 28.43 2.85
N VAL A 16 -0.74 28.00 3.69
CA VAL A 16 -0.05 28.90 4.60
C VAL A 16 1.25 29.42 4.01
N LYS A 17 1.30 30.71 3.75
CA LYS A 17 2.45 31.43 3.18
C LYS A 17 3.31 32.12 4.23
N GLU A 18 2.76 32.35 5.42
CA GLU A 18 3.39 33.11 6.50
C GLU A 18 3.20 32.45 7.86
N GLY A 19 4.09 32.67 8.79
CA GLY A 19 4.01 32.15 10.15
C GLY A 19 5.22 31.30 10.55
N LYS A 20 5.11 30.58 11.65
CA LYS A 20 6.20 29.74 12.15
C LYS A 20 6.29 28.45 11.36
N LEU A 21 7.46 28.21 10.75
CA LEU A 21 7.72 27.01 9.95
C LEU A 21 7.46 25.72 10.74
N PHE A 22 7.81 25.68 12.02
CA PHE A 22 7.60 24.50 12.85
C PHE A 22 6.10 24.16 12.99
N ASP A 23 5.26 25.17 13.24
CA ASP A 23 3.81 24.97 13.36
C ASP A 23 3.22 24.48 12.02
N ALA A 24 3.74 25.01 10.92
CA ALA A 24 3.39 24.59 9.57
C ALA A 24 3.73 23.10 9.31
N ILE A 25 4.96 22.72 9.62
CA ILE A 25 5.41 21.32 9.49
C ILE A 25 4.57 20.42 10.38
N ARG A 26 4.36 20.82 11.64
CA ARG A 26 3.58 20.02 12.60
C ARG A 26 2.15 19.79 12.13
N ALA A 27 1.50 20.78 11.54
CA ALA A 27 0.17 20.64 10.97
C ALA A 27 0.18 19.72 9.73
N SER A 28 1.14 19.92 8.83
CA SER A 28 1.28 19.15 7.57
C SER A 28 1.55 17.64 7.77
N ILE A 29 2.05 17.24 8.93
CA ILE A 29 2.25 15.82 9.28
C ILE A 29 1.18 15.28 10.23
N SER A 30 0.09 16.02 10.45
CA SER A 30 -0.99 15.63 11.37
C SER A 30 -1.93 14.62 10.72
N ILE A 31 -1.39 13.43 10.37
CA ILE A 31 -2.17 12.32 9.83
C ILE A 31 -3.22 11.89 10.86
N PRO A 32 -4.51 11.88 10.49
CA PRO A 32 -5.57 11.39 11.38
C PRO A 32 -5.28 9.98 11.89
N SER A 33 -5.64 9.71 13.13
CA SER A 33 -5.35 8.49 13.88
C SER A 33 -3.90 8.29 14.35
N LEU A 34 -2.91 8.95 13.74
CA LEU A 34 -1.51 8.91 14.16
C LEU A 34 -1.12 10.12 15.00
N PHE A 35 -1.54 11.31 14.58
CA PHE A 35 -1.19 12.56 15.26
C PHE A 35 -2.43 13.39 15.60
N ARG A 36 -2.29 14.19 16.66
CA ARG A 36 -3.36 15.13 17.04
C ARG A 36 -3.42 16.27 16.04
N PRO A 37 -4.62 16.69 15.60
CA PRO A 37 -4.83 17.89 14.79
C PRO A 37 -4.23 19.13 15.47
N VAL A 38 -3.86 20.11 14.65
CA VAL A 38 -3.26 21.39 15.12
C VAL A 38 -4.31 22.49 15.07
N LYS A 39 -4.44 23.24 16.17
CA LYS A 39 -5.27 24.46 16.20
C LYS A 39 -4.52 25.63 15.59
N TYR A 40 -5.14 26.30 14.61
CA TYR A 40 -4.61 27.48 13.95
C TYR A 40 -5.70 28.54 13.79
N GLY A 41 -5.74 29.52 14.71
CA GLY A 41 -6.85 30.43 14.78
C GLY A 41 -8.17 29.74 15.06
N ARG A 42 -9.16 29.91 14.19
CA ARG A 42 -10.46 29.21 14.25
C ARG A 42 -10.43 27.82 13.63
N HIS A 43 -9.40 27.52 12.86
CA HIS A 43 -9.29 26.28 12.09
C HIS A 43 -8.69 25.14 12.91
N THR A 44 -9.03 23.92 12.55
CA THR A 44 -8.41 22.69 13.04
C THR A 44 -7.76 21.99 11.87
N LEU A 45 -6.44 22.06 11.81
CA LEU A 45 -5.66 21.58 10.68
C LEU A 45 -5.26 20.12 10.86
N ILE A 46 -5.35 19.37 9.79
CA ILE A 46 -4.83 18.01 9.63
C ILE A 46 -3.94 17.94 8.39
N ASP A 47 -3.33 16.78 8.13
CA ASP A 47 -2.47 16.56 6.97
C ASP A 47 -3.21 16.86 5.66
N GLY A 48 -2.62 17.74 4.84
CA GLY A 48 -3.19 18.13 3.55
C GLY A 48 -3.12 17.03 2.49
N GLY A 49 -2.29 16.00 2.69
CA GLY A 49 -2.22 14.85 1.80
C GLY A 49 -3.55 14.12 1.61
N ILE A 50 -4.51 14.29 2.54
CA ILE A 50 -5.84 13.70 2.45
C ILE A 50 -6.63 14.22 1.24
N VAL A 51 -6.42 15.46 0.84
CA VAL A 51 -7.15 16.08 -0.29
C VAL A 51 -6.25 16.50 -1.43
N ASN A 52 -4.95 16.73 -1.18
CA ASN A 52 -4.00 17.19 -2.18
C ASN A 52 -2.60 16.64 -1.90
N THR A 53 -2.41 15.38 -2.18
CA THR A 53 -1.14 14.68 -1.95
C THR A 53 -0.02 15.24 -2.84
N MET A 54 -0.38 15.69 -4.06
CA MET A 54 0.54 16.27 -5.02
C MET A 54 0.02 17.64 -5.50
N PRO A 55 0.39 18.73 -4.83
CA PRO A 55 -0.18 20.06 -5.05
C PRO A 55 0.33 20.75 -6.32
N LEU A 56 0.22 20.12 -7.46
CA LEU A 56 0.65 20.65 -8.77
C LEU A 56 -0.12 21.92 -9.16
N SER A 57 -1.34 22.09 -8.63
CA SER A 57 -2.12 23.33 -8.80
C SER A 57 -1.40 24.58 -8.30
N GLN A 58 -0.46 24.42 -7.36
CA GLN A 58 0.31 25.50 -6.76
C GLN A 58 1.63 25.76 -7.48
N ALA A 59 2.01 24.90 -8.42
CA ALA A 59 3.21 25.09 -9.23
C ALA A 59 2.97 26.18 -10.29
N VAL A 60 3.54 27.35 -10.07
CA VAL A 60 3.45 28.47 -11.04
C VAL A 60 4.39 28.18 -12.20
N ARG A 61 3.87 28.13 -13.43
CA ARG A 61 4.66 28.03 -14.65
C ARG A 61 4.91 29.42 -15.24
N ASN A 62 6.18 29.76 -15.38
CA ASN A 62 6.60 30.82 -16.29
C ASN A 62 7.03 30.19 -17.62
N GLY A 63 7.06 30.94 -18.70
CA GLY A 63 7.21 30.37 -20.06
C GLY A 63 8.50 29.57 -20.36
N HIS A 64 9.44 29.52 -19.43
CA HIS A 64 10.71 28.79 -19.52
C HIS A 64 10.94 27.80 -18.38
N ASP A 65 9.99 27.67 -17.45
CA ASP A 65 10.13 26.78 -16.32
C ASP A 65 9.63 25.37 -16.69
N ILE A 66 10.30 24.35 -16.17
CA ILE A 66 9.84 22.97 -16.17
C ILE A 66 9.25 22.63 -14.80
N VAL A 67 8.14 21.90 -14.81
CA VAL A 67 7.54 21.37 -13.58
C VAL A 67 7.96 19.91 -13.42
N VAL A 68 8.69 19.66 -12.34
CA VAL A 68 9.11 18.31 -11.95
C VAL A 68 8.22 17.84 -10.81
N ALA A 69 7.59 16.70 -10.99
CA ALA A 69 6.77 16.05 -9.95
C ALA A 69 7.42 14.74 -9.52
N PHE A 70 7.44 14.51 -8.20
CA PHE A 70 7.92 13.27 -7.62
C PHE A 70 6.76 12.58 -6.90
N ASP A 71 6.22 11.49 -7.49
CA ASP A 71 5.11 10.73 -6.91
C ASP A 71 5.64 9.54 -6.12
N VAL A 72 5.48 9.60 -4.82
CA VAL A 72 5.86 8.53 -3.88
C VAL A 72 4.67 7.64 -3.49
N ASN A 73 3.50 7.85 -4.08
CA ASN A 73 2.27 7.13 -3.72
C ASN A 73 1.96 5.97 -4.66
N GLN A 74 2.93 5.54 -5.45
CA GLN A 74 2.76 4.40 -6.32
C GLN A 74 2.70 3.11 -5.50
N ILE A 75 1.79 2.23 -5.89
CA ILE A 75 1.57 0.92 -5.29
C ILE A 75 2.03 -0.14 -6.28
N ASP A 76 2.84 -1.09 -5.83
CA ASP A 76 3.20 -2.26 -6.62
C ASP A 76 2.04 -3.25 -6.67
N SER A 77 1.13 -3.02 -7.61
CA SER A 77 -0.06 -3.83 -7.77
C SER A 77 0.25 -5.27 -8.19
N GLU A 78 1.35 -5.53 -8.89
CA GLU A 78 1.74 -6.88 -9.29
C GLU A 78 2.22 -7.67 -8.07
N LYS A 79 3.01 -7.04 -7.21
CA LYS A 79 3.46 -7.63 -5.96
C LYS A 79 2.29 -7.97 -5.05
N ILE A 80 1.35 -7.04 -4.86
CA ILE A 80 0.15 -7.27 -4.05
C ILE A 80 -0.69 -8.40 -4.63
N ALA A 81 -0.95 -8.41 -5.95
CA ALA A 81 -1.70 -9.46 -6.62
C ALA A 81 -1.05 -10.83 -6.44
N GLY A 82 0.29 -10.91 -6.47
CA GLY A 82 1.02 -12.16 -6.24
C GLY A 82 0.77 -12.74 -4.84
N TYR A 83 0.74 -11.90 -3.80
CA TYR A 83 0.43 -12.35 -2.44
C TYR A 83 -1.05 -12.73 -2.27
N VAL A 84 -1.97 -11.97 -2.86
CA VAL A 84 -3.41 -12.29 -2.83
C VAL A 84 -3.65 -13.64 -3.48
N THR A 85 -3.11 -13.87 -4.68
CA THR A 85 -3.23 -15.16 -5.36
C THR A 85 -2.67 -16.32 -4.53
N ALA A 86 -1.50 -16.14 -3.92
CA ALA A 86 -0.90 -17.17 -3.07
C ALA A 86 -1.73 -17.48 -1.82
N LEU A 87 -2.41 -16.50 -1.24
CA LEU A 87 -3.33 -16.71 -0.12
C LEU A 87 -4.62 -17.39 -0.57
N ASP A 88 -5.19 -16.99 -1.71
CA ASP A 88 -6.38 -17.61 -2.26
C ASP A 88 -6.15 -19.10 -2.53
N GLU A 89 -5.00 -19.48 -3.10
CA GLU A 89 -4.61 -20.88 -3.28
C GLU A 89 -4.55 -21.66 -1.96
N VAL A 90 -4.05 -21.03 -0.90
CA VAL A 90 -3.98 -21.67 0.43
C VAL A 90 -5.37 -21.79 1.06
N HIS A 91 -6.24 -20.81 0.91
CA HIS A 91 -7.62 -20.86 1.40
C HIS A 91 -8.46 -21.88 0.63
N GLU A 92 -8.26 -22.00 -0.69
CA GLU A 92 -8.92 -23.00 -1.51
C GLU A 92 -8.53 -24.41 -1.07
N ALA A 93 -7.24 -24.67 -0.86
CA ALA A 93 -6.74 -25.94 -0.33
C ALA A 93 -7.28 -26.28 1.08
N ASP A 94 -7.46 -25.28 1.95
CA ASP A 94 -8.08 -25.47 3.28
C ASP A 94 -9.56 -25.86 3.15
N SER A 95 -10.28 -25.18 2.26
CA SER A 95 -11.70 -25.45 1.99
C SER A 95 -11.93 -26.86 1.39
N GLU A 96 -11.09 -27.26 0.44
CA GLU A 96 -11.12 -28.61 -0.15
C GLU A 96 -10.83 -29.68 0.91
N LEU A 97 -9.77 -29.50 1.72
CA LEU A 97 -9.43 -30.43 2.79
C LEU A 97 -10.58 -30.60 3.79
N VAL A 98 -11.23 -29.50 4.18
CA VAL A 98 -12.40 -29.56 5.08
C VAL A 98 -13.54 -30.34 4.44
N SER A 99 -13.89 -30.08 3.17
CA SER A 99 -14.94 -30.75 2.45
C SER A 99 -14.66 -32.27 2.33
N ASP A 100 -13.47 -32.63 1.85
CA ASP A 100 -13.07 -34.04 1.69
C ASP A 100 -13.05 -34.78 3.03
N THR A 101 -12.63 -34.13 4.09
CA THR A 101 -12.65 -34.70 5.44
C THR A 101 -14.07 -35.02 5.88
N PHE A 102 -15.01 -34.08 5.70
CA PHE A 102 -16.41 -34.30 6.07
C PHE A 102 -17.06 -35.42 5.24
N ASP A 103 -16.78 -35.50 3.95
CA ASP A 103 -17.29 -36.55 3.07
C ASP A 103 -16.74 -37.92 3.49
N THR A 104 -15.45 -38.02 3.73
CA THR A 104 -14.79 -39.25 4.20
C THR A 104 -15.32 -39.70 5.55
N LEU A 105 -15.48 -38.82 6.51
CA LEU A 105 -16.06 -39.12 7.83
C LEU A 105 -17.52 -39.54 7.70
N GLY A 106 -18.31 -38.90 6.82
CA GLY A 106 -19.70 -39.26 6.51
C GLY A 106 -19.83 -40.67 5.93
N GLU A 107 -18.95 -41.02 4.99
CA GLU A 107 -18.88 -42.39 4.42
C GLU A 107 -18.53 -43.43 5.49
N LEU A 108 -17.53 -43.16 6.34
CA LEU A 108 -17.12 -44.09 7.40
C LEU A 108 -18.23 -44.34 8.41
N VAL A 109 -18.99 -43.29 8.78
CA VAL A 109 -20.15 -43.42 9.66
C VAL A 109 -21.25 -44.22 9.03
N SER A 110 -21.52 -44.04 7.73
CA SER A 110 -22.62 -44.70 7.00
C SER A 110 -22.31 -46.15 6.59
N ARG A 111 -21.06 -46.61 6.69
CA ARG A 111 -20.59 -47.89 6.20
C ARG A 111 -21.18 -49.06 6.98
N LYS A 112 -22.06 -49.83 6.35
CA LYS A 112 -22.68 -51.02 6.94
C LYS A 112 -21.74 -52.21 6.85
N GLY A 113 -21.69 -53.06 7.92
CA GLY A 113 -20.93 -54.29 7.92
C GLY A 113 -19.59 -54.30 8.64
N LEU A 114 -19.11 -53.16 9.11
CA LEU A 114 -17.91 -53.05 9.94
C LEU A 114 -18.28 -53.01 11.44
N PRO A 115 -17.51 -53.68 12.33
CA PRO A 115 -17.65 -53.53 13.79
C PRO A 115 -17.54 -52.05 14.21
N ILE A 116 -18.29 -51.67 15.24
CA ILE A 116 -18.31 -50.31 15.75
C ILE A 116 -16.90 -49.86 16.20
N THR A 117 -16.14 -50.75 16.82
CA THR A 117 -14.77 -50.51 17.27
C THR A 117 -13.83 -50.13 16.12
N ASP A 118 -13.95 -50.78 15.00
CA ASP A 118 -13.11 -50.51 13.82
C ASP A 118 -13.50 -49.18 13.17
N ARG A 119 -14.81 -48.88 13.12
CA ARG A 119 -15.28 -47.58 12.61
C ARG A 119 -14.77 -46.44 13.48
N VAL A 120 -14.85 -46.57 14.79
CA VAL A 120 -14.35 -45.52 15.72
C VAL A 120 -12.84 -45.29 15.57
N ARG A 121 -12.07 -46.37 15.39
CA ARG A 121 -10.63 -46.27 15.16
C ARG A 121 -10.34 -45.58 13.83
N MET A 122 -10.98 -45.95 12.72
CA MET A 122 -10.79 -45.33 11.40
C MET A 122 -11.19 -43.86 11.42
N LEU A 123 -12.28 -43.49 12.09
CA LEU A 123 -12.69 -42.08 12.28
C LEU A 123 -11.63 -41.28 13.06
N GLY A 124 -11.03 -41.86 14.10
CA GLY A 124 -9.96 -41.23 14.87
C GLY A 124 -8.68 -41.02 14.04
N ASP A 125 -8.30 -42.05 13.25
CA ASP A 125 -7.12 -41.96 12.37
C ASP A 125 -7.30 -40.88 11.29
N GLU A 126 -8.48 -40.83 10.65
CA GLU A 126 -8.77 -39.80 9.62
C GLU A 126 -8.86 -38.39 10.20
N ALA A 127 -9.50 -38.23 11.35
CA ALA A 127 -9.55 -36.95 12.05
C ALA A 127 -8.14 -36.45 12.44
N GLN A 128 -7.27 -37.37 12.86
CA GLN A 128 -5.89 -37.02 13.22
C GLN A 128 -5.06 -36.61 11.99
N LYS A 129 -5.27 -37.27 10.85
CA LYS A 129 -4.66 -36.93 9.58
C LYS A 129 -5.07 -35.52 9.12
N ALA A 130 -6.39 -35.28 9.07
CA ALA A 130 -6.95 -33.98 8.70
C ALA A 130 -6.43 -32.85 9.61
N TYR A 131 -6.37 -33.07 10.91
CA TYR A 131 -5.82 -32.10 11.85
C TYR A 131 -4.35 -31.77 11.57
N LYS A 132 -3.53 -32.76 11.20
CA LYS A 132 -2.13 -32.55 10.85
C LYS A 132 -1.98 -31.74 9.56
N GLU A 133 -2.82 -32.00 8.57
CA GLU A 133 -2.83 -31.28 7.30
C GLU A 133 -3.31 -29.82 7.48
N MET A 134 -4.40 -29.58 8.21
CA MET A 134 -4.86 -28.23 8.59
C MET A 134 -3.79 -27.41 9.32
N ARG A 135 -3.04 -28.04 10.24
CA ARG A 135 -1.90 -27.37 10.86
C ARG A 135 -0.79 -26.98 9.86
N GLY A 136 -0.60 -27.77 8.84
CA GLY A 136 0.35 -27.51 7.75
C GLY A 136 -0.08 -26.28 6.93
N ILE A 137 -1.37 -26.22 6.59
CA ILE A 137 -1.98 -25.10 5.87
C ILE A 137 -1.87 -23.82 6.71
N GLY A 138 -2.31 -23.84 7.96
CA GLY A 138 -2.22 -22.68 8.86
C GLY A 138 -0.79 -22.15 9.06
N ARG A 139 0.23 -23.03 8.99
CA ARG A 139 1.63 -22.61 9.01
C ARG A 139 2.02 -21.89 7.72
N LYS A 140 1.59 -22.40 6.55
CA LYS A 140 1.85 -21.73 5.26
C LYS A 140 1.20 -20.36 5.18
N THR A 141 -0.05 -20.24 5.63
CA THR A 141 -0.74 -18.94 5.71
C THR A 141 0.08 -17.96 6.53
N LYS A 142 0.50 -18.35 7.73
CA LYS A 142 1.29 -17.48 8.62
C LYS A 142 2.67 -17.13 8.04
N GLU A 143 3.31 -18.05 7.33
CA GLU A 143 4.59 -17.79 6.64
C GLU A 143 4.40 -16.76 5.51
N LEU A 144 3.31 -16.87 4.73
CA LEU A 144 2.98 -15.90 3.68
C LEU A 144 2.66 -14.52 4.26
N GLU A 145 1.83 -14.45 5.29
CA GLU A 145 1.51 -13.20 5.99
C GLU A 145 2.78 -12.52 6.54
N THR A 146 3.63 -13.30 7.22
CA THR A 146 4.89 -12.77 7.79
C THR A 146 5.83 -12.26 6.69
N LYS A 147 5.90 -12.97 5.55
CA LYS A 147 6.70 -12.55 4.41
C LYS A 147 6.13 -11.28 3.77
N ALA A 148 4.83 -11.22 3.58
CA ALA A 148 4.15 -10.05 3.05
C ALA A 148 4.35 -8.82 3.95
N GLU A 149 4.22 -8.98 5.27
CA GLU A 149 4.50 -7.93 6.25
C GLU A 149 5.95 -7.45 6.19
N ALA A 150 6.91 -8.38 6.07
CA ALA A 150 8.33 -8.04 5.93
C ALA A 150 8.63 -7.26 4.64
N GLU A 151 7.81 -7.43 3.62
CA GLU A 151 7.87 -6.72 2.35
C GLU A 151 6.91 -5.52 2.27
N ASN A 152 6.36 -5.09 3.41
CA ASN A 152 5.39 -3.99 3.55
C ASN A 152 4.10 -4.17 2.73
N VAL A 153 3.72 -5.41 2.42
CA VAL A 153 2.43 -5.75 1.83
C VAL A 153 1.43 -6.01 2.97
N PRO A 154 0.47 -5.13 3.21
CA PRO A 154 -0.45 -5.29 4.33
C PRO A 154 -1.48 -6.39 4.01
N MET A 155 -1.32 -7.56 4.62
CA MET A 155 -2.22 -8.71 4.41
C MET A 155 -3.24 -8.90 5.53
N SER A 156 -3.04 -8.25 6.69
CA SER A 156 -3.97 -8.39 7.81
C SER A 156 -5.25 -7.54 7.60
N ASP A 157 -6.40 -8.10 7.96
CA ASP A 157 -7.71 -7.44 7.87
C ASP A 157 -8.09 -6.69 9.16
N ASN A 158 -7.10 -6.30 9.95
CA ASN A 158 -7.38 -5.48 11.12
C ASN A 158 -7.74 -4.04 10.71
N TYR A 159 -8.41 -3.33 11.61
CA TYR A 159 -8.89 -1.97 11.40
C TYR A 159 -7.78 -1.01 10.89
N TYR A 160 -6.59 -1.09 11.46
CA TYR A 160 -5.48 -0.20 11.08
C TYR A 160 -4.94 -0.51 9.69
N SER A 161 -4.87 -1.79 9.30
CA SER A 161 -4.45 -2.20 7.94
C SER A 161 -5.46 -1.73 6.91
N ILE A 162 -6.76 -1.92 7.15
CA ILE A 162 -7.81 -1.45 6.25
C ILE A 162 -7.76 0.08 6.13
N LEU A 163 -7.60 0.80 7.24
CA LEU A 163 -7.50 2.25 7.24
C LEU A 163 -6.26 2.73 6.46
N SER A 164 -5.11 2.11 6.69
CA SER A 164 -3.86 2.44 5.98
C SER A 164 -3.99 2.21 4.47
N ARG A 165 -4.56 1.07 4.05
CA ARG A 165 -4.84 0.79 2.63
C ARG A 165 -5.78 1.81 2.01
N THR A 166 -6.83 2.21 2.75
CA THR A 166 -7.77 3.22 2.29
C THR A 166 -7.06 4.55 2.04
N PHE A 167 -6.20 4.99 2.95
CA PHE A 167 -5.40 6.19 2.76
C PHE A 167 -4.43 6.07 1.58
N SER A 168 -3.75 4.94 1.43
CA SER A 168 -2.82 4.72 0.31
C SER A 168 -3.52 4.77 -1.04
N LEU A 169 -4.69 4.11 -1.17
CA LEU A 169 -5.50 4.14 -2.38
C LEU A 169 -6.03 5.55 -2.68
N MET A 170 -6.46 6.27 -1.67
CA MET A 170 -6.94 7.64 -1.81
C MET A 170 -5.81 8.57 -2.28
N ASN A 171 -4.66 8.52 -1.63
CA ASN A 171 -3.48 9.31 -1.99
C ASN A 171 -3.02 9.01 -3.42
N ARG A 172 -2.95 7.74 -3.81
CA ARG A 172 -2.63 7.33 -5.18
C ARG A 172 -3.62 7.91 -6.20
N THR A 173 -4.92 7.83 -5.90
CA THR A 173 -5.95 8.34 -6.80
C THR A 173 -5.84 9.85 -6.96
N ILE A 174 -5.61 10.57 -5.87
CA ILE A 174 -5.42 12.04 -5.89
C ILE A 174 -4.17 12.42 -6.67
N SER A 175 -3.03 11.74 -6.43
CA SER A 175 -1.79 11.97 -7.19
C SER A 175 -2.01 11.75 -8.68
N MET A 176 -2.63 10.64 -9.06
CA MET A 176 -2.92 10.32 -10.45
C MET A 176 -3.80 11.37 -11.13
N LEU A 177 -4.86 11.82 -10.45
CA LEU A 177 -5.74 12.89 -10.96
C LEU A 177 -5.00 14.23 -11.09
N SER A 178 -4.15 14.57 -10.11
CA SER A 178 -3.30 15.77 -10.18
C SER A 178 -2.36 15.73 -11.37
N VAL A 179 -1.70 14.60 -11.61
CA VAL A 179 -0.80 14.42 -12.76
C VAL A 179 -1.57 14.55 -14.08
N GLN A 180 -2.74 13.93 -14.20
CA GLN A 180 -3.57 14.03 -15.40
C GLN A 180 -4.06 15.46 -15.68
N LEU A 181 -4.41 16.20 -14.64
CA LEU A 181 -4.94 17.56 -14.76
C LEU A 181 -3.85 18.59 -15.06
N TYR A 182 -2.72 18.53 -14.34
CA TYR A 182 -1.69 19.56 -14.39
C TYR A 182 -0.49 19.22 -15.27
N LYS A 183 -0.34 17.96 -15.68
CA LYS A 183 0.65 17.44 -16.65
C LYS A 183 2.06 18.00 -16.38
N PRO A 184 2.75 17.55 -15.36
CA PRO A 184 4.14 17.96 -15.12
C PRO A 184 5.03 17.57 -16.32
N ASP A 185 6.10 18.33 -16.57
CA ASP A 185 7.02 18.07 -17.67
C ASP A 185 7.87 16.82 -17.41
N VAL A 186 8.24 16.61 -16.14
CA VAL A 186 8.95 15.42 -15.66
C VAL A 186 8.17 14.83 -14.52
N LEU A 187 7.85 13.54 -14.61
CA LEU A 187 7.22 12.76 -13.53
C LEU A 187 8.14 11.64 -13.10
N VAL A 188 8.50 11.63 -11.83
CA VAL A 188 9.25 10.54 -11.20
C VAL A 188 8.30 9.75 -10.32
N ASN A 189 8.19 8.45 -10.58
CA ASN A 189 7.37 7.53 -9.80
C ASN A 189 8.26 6.68 -8.90
N MET A 190 7.93 6.61 -7.62
CA MET A 190 8.60 5.75 -6.66
C MET A 190 7.57 4.94 -5.89
N ASN A 191 7.75 3.62 -5.85
CA ASN A 191 6.89 2.74 -5.07
C ASN A 191 7.23 2.87 -3.59
N PHE A 192 6.34 3.52 -2.85
CA PHE A 192 6.50 3.70 -1.40
C PHE A 192 6.38 2.37 -0.63
N ASP A 193 5.63 1.41 -1.17
CA ASP A 193 5.46 0.07 -0.58
C ASP A 193 6.77 -0.72 -0.45
N SER A 194 7.83 -0.28 -1.15
CA SER A 194 9.17 -0.87 -1.01
C SER A 194 9.86 -0.49 0.30
N TYR A 195 9.35 0.51 1.02
CA TYR A 195 9.93 1.02 2.25
C TYR A 195 8.85 1.23 3.31
N GLY A 196 9.06 0.69 4.51
CA GLY A 196 8.15 0.90 5.64
C GLY A 196 8.27 2.32 6.19
N ALA A 197 7.16 2.99 6.42
CA ALA A 197 7.11 4.39 6.83
C ALA A 197 7.85 4.70 8.15
N ILE A 198 7.96 3.72 9.05
CA ILE A 198 8.64 3.87 10.35
C ILE A 198 9.91 3.04 10.45
N PRO A 199 9.92 1.71 10.14
CA PRO A 199 11.10 0.87 10.33
C PRO A 199 12.27 1.25 9.40
N ASP A 200 12.00 1.81 8.22
CA ASP A 200 13.01 2.10 7.22
C ASP A 200 13.57 3.55 7.28
N TYR A 201 13.23 4.30 8.31
CA TYR A 201 13.81 5.64 8.52
C TYR A 201 15.35 5.63 8.56
N ALA A 202 15.95 4.50 8.99
CA ALA A 202 17.39 4.30 8.99
C ALA A 202 18.00 4.11 7.59
N LYS A 203 17.19 3.82 6.57
CA LYS A 203 17.60 3.65 5.16
C LYS A 203 17.56 4.95 4.34
N GLY A 204 17.63 6.10 5.00
CA GLY A 204 17.50 7.40 4.35
C GLY A 204 18.48 7.62 3.19
N GLU A 205 19.73 7.16 3.31
CA GLU A 205 20.73 7.27 2.23
C GLU A 205 20.37 6.38 1.03
N GLU A 206 19.96 5.12 1.28
CA GLU A 206 19.52 4.18 0.24
C GLU A 206 18.31 4.74 -0.53
N ILE A 207 17.33 5.29 0.20
CA ILE A 207 16.13 5.91 -0.40
C ILE A 207 16.51 7.13 -1.23
N ALA A 208 17.45 7.95 -0.74
CA ALA A 208 17.93 9.12 -1.47
C ALA A 208 18.70 8.73 -2.73
N ASP A 209 19.51 7.67 -2.69
CA ASP A 209 20.24 7.15 -3.86
C ASP A 209 19.27 6.63 -4.91
N LYS A 210 18.23 5.88 -4.49
CA LYS A 210 17.18 5.43 -5.39
C LYS A 210 16.41 6.59 -6.02
N GLY A 211 16.13 7.63 -5.25
CA GLY A 211 15.51 8.86 -5.75
C GLY A 211 16.37 9.56 -6.81
N ARG A 212 17.69 9.62 -6.61
CA ARG A 212 18.64 10.21 -7.60
C ARG A 212 18.68 9.39 -8.89
N GLU A 213 18.71 8.05 -8.79
CA GLU A 213 18.67 7.15 -9.95
C GLU A 213 17.41 7.39 -10.79
N LEU A 214 16.23 7.37 -10.14
CA LEU A 214 14.95 7.55 -10.81
C LEU A 214 14.83 8.95 -11.44
N MET A 215 15.30 9.98 -10.74
CA MET A 215 15.31 11.34 -11.27
C MET A 215 16.22 11.47 -12.47
N SER A 216 17.43 10.90 -12.44
CA SER A 216 18.36 10.92 -13.58
C SER A 216 17.73 10.28 -14.81
N ALA A 217 17.14 9.10 -14.66
CA ALA A 217 16.45 8.41 -15.76
C ALA A 217 15.28 9.22 -16.34
N ALA A 218 14.49 9.88 -15.48
CA ALA A 218 13.37 10.70 -15.92
C ALA A 218 13.82 11.98 -16.65
N LEU A 219 14.94 12.57 -16.23
CA LEU A 219 15.53 13.73 -16.93
C LEU A 219 16.11 13.33 -18.28
N ASP A 220 16.82 12.22 -18.39
CA ASP A 220 17.36 11.70 -19.65
C ASP A 220 16.22 11.44 -20.65
N GLU A 221 15.10 10.91 -20.18
CA GLU A 221 13.90 10.72 -21.00
C GLU A 221 13.30 12.06 -21.46
N TYR A 222 13.21 13.04 -20.56
CA TYR A 222 12.71 14.37 -20.88
C TYR A 222 13.60 15.05 -21.95
N GLU A 223 14.92 15.02 -21.77
CA GLU A 223 15.88 15.60 -22.73
C GLU A 223 15.79 14.93 -24.10
N SER A 224 15.66 13.58 -24.11
CA SER A 224 15.49 12.82 -25.37
C SER A 224 14.22 13.22 -26.13
N ARG A 225 13.12 13.46 -25.39
CA ARG A 225 11.86 13.94 -25.99
C ARG A 225 11.98 15.40 -26.48
N ALA A 226 12.68 16.25 -25.74
CA ALA A 226 12.88 17.65 -26.10
C ALA A 226 13.81 17.84 -27.30
N ALA A 227 14.78 16.93 -27.49
CA ALA A 227 15.71 16.95 -28.64
C ALA A 227 15.05 16.60 -29.99
N GLY A 228 13.82 16.02 -29.95
CA GLY A 228 13.11 15.59 -31.16
C GLY A 228 13.76 14.39 -31.87
N PRO A 229 13.07 13.73 -32.82
CA PRO A 229 13.72 12.70 -33.64
C PRO A 229 14.85 13.37 -34.45
N ALA A 230 16.07 12.80 -34.33
CA ALA A 230 17.19 13.24 -35.13
C ALA A 230 16.76 13.28 -36.61
N SER A 231 16.82 14.45 -37.24
CA SER A 231 16.50 14.61 -38.64
C SER A 231 17.38 13.63 -39.44
N PRO A 232 16.82 12.74 -40.27
CA PRO A 232 17.65 11.86 -41.11
C PRO A 232 18.49 12.72 -42.03
N ALA A 233 19.79 12.56 -41.96
CA ALA A 233 20.75 13.20 -42.83
C ALA A 233 20.63 12.72 -44.28
#